data_9cb542b66987eb55ae68092f9a2bc812
#
_entry.id   9cb542b66987eb55ae68092f9a2bc812
#
_cell.length_a   1.000
_cell.length_b   1.000
_cell.length_c   1.000
_cell.angle_alpha   90.00
_cell.angle_beta   90.00
_cell.angle_gamma   90.00
#
_symmetry.space_group_name_H-M   'P 1'
#
loop_
_entity.id
_entity.type
_entity.pdbx_description
1 polymer ?
#
loop_
_entity_poly.entity_id
_entity_poly.type
_entity_poly.pdbx_seq_one_letter_code
_entity_poly.pdbx_strand_id
1 'polypeptide(L)' 'KAMNKLPEKQRIVFSLRYFDEMKYEDISEITGTSVGALKASYHHAYNKIKKDIEECF' A
#
# COMPACT_ATOMS: atom_id res chain seq x y z
N LYS A 1 -4.50 -10.80 -10.25
CA LYS A 1 -4.40 -10.77 -8.80
C LYS A 1 -4.67 -9.36 -8.29
N ALA A 2 -5.07 -9.25 -7.02
CA ALA A 2 -5.45 -7.97 -6.43
C ALA A 2 -4.35 -6.92 -6.53
N MET A 3 -3.11 -7.31 -6.29
CA MET A 3 -1.97 -6.39 -6.35
C MET A 3 -1.78 -5.74 -7.72
N ASN A 4 -2.12 -6.47 -8.77
CA ASN A 4 -1.95 -5.94 -10.12
C ASN A 4 -2.97 -4.87 -10.48
N LYS A 5 -4.03 -4.76 -9.70
CA LYS A 5 -5.07 -3.75 -9.94
C LYS A 5 -4.74 -2.41 -9.30
N LEU A 6 -3.69 -2.36 -8.48
CA LEU A 6 -3.30 -1.15 -7.79
C LEU A 6 -2.37 -0.29 -8.65
N PRO A 7 -2.47 1.04 -8.55
CA PRO A 7 -1.46 1.91 -9.13
C PRO A 7 -0.09 1.55 -8.56
N GLU A 8 0.95 1.78 -9.36
CA GLU A 8 2.30 1.41 -8.97
C GLU A 8 2.70 1.97 -7.61
N LYS A 9 2.38 3.24 -7.36
CA LYS A 9 2.72 3.88 -6.09
C LYS A 9 2.07 3.18 -4.90
N GLN A 10 0.79 2.87 -5.02
CA GLN A 10 0.08 2.19 -3.95
C GLN A 10 0.62 0.78 -3.74
N ARG A 11 0.97 0.11 -4.82
CA ARG A 11 1.53 -1.25 -4.74
C ARG A 11 2.86 -1.25 -4.02
N ILE A 12 3.73 -0.29 -4.34
CA ILE A 12 5.03 -0.17 -3.69
C ILE A 12 4.87 0.09 -2.19
N VAL A 13 4.04 1.07 -1.84
CA VAL A 13 3.81 1.43 -0.45
C VAL A 13 3.23 0.24 0.32
N PHE A 14 2.27 -0.44 -0.27
CA PHE A 14 1.65 -1.60 0.38
C PHE A 14 2.68 -2.69 0.63
N SER A 15 3.50 -2.99 -0.37
CA SER A 15 4.53 -4.04 -0.24
C SER A 15 5.53 -3.72 0.86
N LEU A 16 6.02 -2.49 0.89
CA LEU A 16 7.01 -2.09 1.89
C LEU A 16 6.43 -2.12 3.30
N ARG A 17 5.20 -1.68 3.45
CA ARG A 17 4.57 -1.64 4.76
C ARG A 17 4.09 -3.01 5.22
N TYR A 18 3.47 -3.76 4.35
CA TYR A 18 2.84 -5.04 4.72
C TYR A 18 3.84 -6.18 4.80
N PHE A 19 4.66 -6.34 3.78
CA PHE A 19 5.58 -7.47 3.70
C PHE A 19 6.90 -7.21 4.42
N ASP A 20 7.47 -6.03 4.22
CA ASP A 20 8.77 -5.66 4.82
C ASP A 20 8.61 -5.02 6.19
N GLU A 21 7.39 -4.71 6.59
CA GLU A 21 7.06 -4.11 7.89
C GLU A 21 7.86 -2.84 8.16
N MET A 22 8.15 -2.07 7.12
CA MET A 22 8.88 -0.82 7.26
C MET A 22 8.02 0.25 7.91
N LYS A 23 8.67 1.12 8.66
CA LYS A 23 7.98 2.27 9.24
C LYS A 23 7.68 3.29 8.15
N TYR A 24 6.59 4.05 8.33
CA TYR A 24 6.23 5.08 7.35
C TYR A 24 7.35 6.10 7.17
N GLU A 25 8.06 6.42 8.24
CA GLU A 25 9.19 7.36 8.14
C GLU A 25 10.27 6.86 7.20
N ASP A 26 10.56 5.57 7.27
CA ASP A 26 11.56 4.96 6.38
C ASP A 26 11.09 4.92 4.94
N ILE A 27 9.82 4.58 4.74
CA ILE A 27 9.23 4.57 3.40
C ILE A 27 9.23 5.98 2.83
N SER A 28 8.94 6.96 3.68
CA SER A 28 8.95 8.36 3.26
C SER A 28 10.33 8.79 2.74
N GLU A 29 11.38 8.37 3.39
CA GLU A 29 12.74 8.68 2.94
C GLU A 29 13.05 8.03 1.58
N ILE A 30 12.61 6.81 1.39
CA ILE A 30 12.87 6.08 0.15
C ILE A 30 12.07 6.65 -1.01
N THR A 31 10.81 6.96 -0.78
CA THR A 31 9.89 7.37 -1.85
C THR A 31 9.78 8.86 -2.05
N GLY A 32 10.20 9.65 -1.05
CA GLY A 32 10.04 11.10 -1.10
C GLY A 32 8.60 11.55 -0.88
N THR A 33 7.75 10.67 -0.36
CA THR A 33 6.35 10.96 -0.13
C THR A 33 6.11 11.18 1.36
N SER A 34 5.27 12.14 1.72
CA SER A 34 5.00 12.42 3.14
C SER A 34 4.33 11.24 3.83
N VAL A 35 4.55 11.14 5.14
CA VAL A 35 3.96 10.06 5.94
C VAL A 35 2.44 10.06 5.84
N GLY A 36 1.81 11.24 5.86
CA GLY A 36 0.36 11.33 5.72
C GLY A 36 -0.14 10.77 4.42
N ALA A 37 0.56 11.09 3.32
CA ALA A 37 0.20 10.56 2.01
C ALA A 37 0.42 9.04 1.94
N LEU A 38 1.47 8.55 2.58
CA LEU A 38 1.74 7.11 2.62
C LEU A 38 0.64 6.36 3.37
N LYS A 39 0.19 6.91 4.49
CA LYS A 39 -0.90 6.30 5.24
C LYS A 39 -2.17 6.22 4.41
N ALA A 40 -2.49 7.28 3.69
CA ALA A 40 -3.66 7.30 2.82
C ALA A 40 -3.53 6.27 1.70
N SER A 41 -2.36 6.21 1.07
CA SER A 41 -2.10 5.26 0.00
C SER A 41 -2.23 3.81 0.49
N TYR A 42 -1.65 3.53 1.63
CA TYR A 42 -1.73 2.19 2.21
C TYR A 42 -3.18 1.81 2.53
N HIS A 43 -3.91 2.75 3.10
CA HIS A 43 -5.32 2.52 3.46
C HIS A 43 -6.15 2.20 2.21
N HIS A 44 -5.97 2.96 1.14
CA HIS A 44 -6.67 2.70 -0.12
C HIS A 44 -6.29 1.35 -0.71
N ALA A 45 -5.01 1.02 -0.70
CA ALA A 45 -4.54 -0.25 -1.22
C ALA A 45 -5.11 -1.42 -0.42
N TYR A 46 -5.07 -1.30 0.89
CA TYR A 46 -5.58 -2.34 1.79
C TYR A 46 -7.07 -2.60 1.56
N ASN A 47 -7.85 -1.53 1.46
CA ASN A 47 -9.29 -1.67 1.23
C ASN A 47 -9.59 -2.29 -0.13
N LYS A 48 -8.83 -1.94 -1.15
CA LYS A 48 -9.00 -2.49 -2.48
C LYS A 48 -8.70 -3.98 -2.51
N ILE A 49 -7.62 -4.38 -1.88
CA ILE A 49 -7.24 -5.78 -1.83
C ILE A 49 -8.25 -6.58 -1.00
N LYS A 50 -8.67 -6.03 0.12
CA LYS A 50 -9.67 -6.68 0.98
C LYS A 50 -10.98 -6.91 0.23
N LYS A 51 -11.45 -5.89 -0.49
CA LYS A 51 -12.68 -5.99 -1.24
C LYS A 51 -12.57 -7.04 -2.34
N ASP A 52 -11.43 -7.07 -3.02
CA ASP A 52 -11.20 -8.03 -4.10
C ASP A 52 -11.23 -9.47 -3.57
N ILE A 53 -10.63 -9.68 -2.41
CA ILE A 53 -10.64 -11.00 -1.76
C ILE A 53 -12.06 -11.40 -1.36
N GLU A 54 -12.81 -10.46 -0.80
CA GLU A 54 -14.19 -10.73 -0.39
C GLU A 54 -15.05 -11.10 -1.59
N GLU A 55 -14.83 -10.47 -2.73
CA GLU A 55 -15.59 -10.77 -3.94
C GLU A 55 -15.24 -12.14 -4.52
N CYS A 56 -14.05 -12.63 -4.24
CA CYS A 56 -13.65 -13.95 -4.70
C CYS A 56 -14.28 -15.09 -3.91
N PHE A 57 -14.77 -14.81 -2.75
CA PHE A 57 -15.42 -15.80 -1.90
C PHE A 57 -16.93 -15.60 -1.86
#